data_38e1d1a13317eeadba98ef3eb441fec1
#
_entry.id   38e1d1a13317eeadba98ef3eb441fec1
#
_cell.length_a   1.000
_cell.length_b   1.000
_cell.length_c   1.000
_cell.angle_alpha   90.00
_cell.angle_beta   90.00
_cell.angle_gamma   90.00
#
_symmetry.space_group_name_H-M   'P 1'
#
loop_
_entity.id
_entity.type
_entity.pdbx_description
1 polymer ?
#
loop_
_entity_poly.entity_id
_entity_poly.type
_entity_poly.pdbx_seq_one_letter_code
_entity_poly.pdbx_strand_id
1 'polypeptide(L)'
;MRRAILCFSASLLFSFATQAQTPAEVPVIQFTQPPDSKITFNVKASVAIDGTFDKWDAILKFTSTDPTTAVLDIKVDADSVNTGSGMKDGKLKGKDFFDAKKDPYITFHSDKVVQTGPDTFDVQGTFTIRGVSKPETLVLTVSGQGTGSGAIKGSMAFDRKDYGMNSGIPFIRIADRVEVDVDLQGKRVSGPPLVFKK
;
A
#
# COMPACT_ATOMS: atom_id res chain seq x y z
N MET A 1 54.69 39.17 -60.28
CA MET A 1 54.83 38.44 -59.00
C MET A 1 53.68 38.81 -58.09
N ARG A 2 52.67 37.94 -58.02
CA ARG A 2 51.48 38.14 -57.05
C ARG A 2 51.43 36.86 -56.21
N ARG A 3 51.69 37.02 -54.92
CA ARG A 3 51.57 35.97 -53.90
C ARG A 3 50.15 35.91 -53.48
N ALA A 4 49.45 34.81 -53.66
CA ALA A 4 48.17 34.50 -53.06
C ALA A 4 48.39 33.90 -51.67
N ILE A 5 47.73 34.50 -50.65
CA ILE A 5 47.69 34.00 -49.26
C ILE A 5 46.38 33.23 -49.16
N LEU A 6 46.48 31.90 -48.93
CA LEU A 6 45.34 31.03 -48.58
C LEU A 6 45.13 31.11 -47.08
N CYS A 7 43.99 31.70 -46.65
CA CYS A 7 43.54 31.58 -45.29
C CYS A 7 42.76 30.28 -45.09
N PHE A 8 43.31 29.39 -44.28
CA PHE A 8 42.67 28.14 -43.84
C PHE A 8 41.88 28.47 -42.58
N SER A 9 40.54 28.58 -42.66
CA SER A 9 39.66 28.69 -41.52
C SER A 9 39.31 27.30 -41.01
N ALA A 10 39.91 26.89 -39.88
CA ALA A 10 39.55 25.68 -39.16
C ALA A 10 38.27 25.90 -38.36
N SER A 11 37.15 25.37 -38.85
CA SER A 11 35.87 25.36 -38.09
C SER A 11 35.92 24.21 -37.09
N LEU A 12 36.05 24.57 -35.78
CA LEU A 12 35.95 23.63 -34.69
C LEU A 12 34.46 23.29 -34.46
N LEU A 13 34.05 22.09 -34.89
CA LEU A 13 32.75 21.54 -34.59
C LEU A 13 32.75 21.02 -33.15
N PHE A 14 32.15 21.78 -32.21
CA PHE A 14 31.87 21.33 -30.86
C PHE A 14 30.66 20.37 -30.89
N SER A 15 30.92 19.06 -30.87
CA SER A 15 29.89 18.07 -30.66
C SER A 15 29.43 18.09 -29.19
N PHE A 16 28.27 18.66 -28.93
CA PHE A 16 27.60 18.50 -27.64
C PHE A 16 27.11 17.06 -27.56
N ALA A 17 27.82 16.22 -26.81
CA ALA A 17 27.32 14.93 -26.39
C ALA A 17 26.16 15.16 -25.36
N THR A 18 24.95 14.98 -25.83
CA THR A 18 23.77 14.94 -24.94
C THR A 18 23.90 13.68 -24.10
N GLN A 19 24.34 13.80 -22.84
CA GLN A 19 24.30 12.70 -21.88
C GLN A 19 22.85 12.44 -21.57
N ALA A 20 22.29 11.35 -22.09
CA ALA A 20 21.01 10.83 -21.64
C ALA A 20 21.15 10.48 -20.15
N GLN A 21 20.52 11.28 -19.28
CA GLN A 21 20.44 10.95 -17.86
C GLN A 21 19.60 9.69 -17.71
N THR A 22 20.23 8.60 -17.30
CA THR A 22 19.53 7.39 -16.87
C THR A 22 18.58 7.79 -15.72
N PRO A 23 17.28 7.47 -15.78
CA PRO A 23 16.38 7.76 -14.69
C PRO A 23 16.96 7.22 -13.39
N ALA A 24 16.93 8.02 -12.32
CA ALA A 24 17.42 7.58 -11.02
C ALA A 24 16.64 6.33 -10.62
N GLU A 25 17.37 5.24 -10.32
CA GLU A 25 16.76 4.00 -9.87
C GLU A 25 16.11 4.24 -8.51
N VAL A 26 14.83 3.91 -8.36
CA VAL A 26 14.05 4.11 -7.12
C VAL A 26 13.86 2.77 -6.42
N PRO A 27 13.73 2.75 -5.06
CA PRO A 27 13.46 1.52 -4.33
C PRO A 27 12.12 0.90 -4.75
N VAL A 28 12.11 -0.42 -4.88
CA VAL A 28 10.88 -1.21 -5.07
C VAL A 28 10.84 -2.28 -3.99
N ILE A 29 9.77 -2.29 -3.20
CA ILE A 29 9.51 -3.27 -2.15
C ILE A 29 8.42 -4.21 -2.63
N GLN A 30 8.66 -5.50 -2.52
CA GLN A 30 7.68 -6.56 -2.78
C GLN A 30 7.36 -7.27 -1.47
N PHE A 31 6.08 -7.53 -1.23
CA PHE A 31 5.62 -8.24 -0.06
C PHE A 31 5.44 -9.73 -0.34
N THR A 32 5.69 -10.54 0.68
CA THR A 32 5.41 -11.97 0.63
C THR A 32 3.91 -12.21 0.86
N GLN A 33 3.40 -13.28 0.29
CA GLN A 33 2.02 -13.70 0.45
C GLN A 33 1.82 -14.53 1.75
N PRO A 34 0.58 -14.86 2.15
CA PRO A 34 0.34 -15.78 3.26
C PRO A 34 1.13 -17.09 3.13
N PRO A 35 1.59 -17.69 4.24
CA PRO A 35 1.26 -17.35 5.64
C PRO A 35 2.14 -16.28 6.29
N ASP A 36 3.23 -15.84 5.64
CA ASP A 36 4.23 -14.93 6.23
C ASP A 36 3.70 -13.51 6.42
N SER A 37 2.80 -13.08 5.54
CA SER A 37 2.12 -11.79 5.64
C SER A 37 0.62 -11.97 5.82
N LYS A 38 -0.02 -11.05 6.57
CA LYS A 38 -1.44 -11.14 6.93
C LYS A 38 -2.12 -9.79 6.87
N ILE A 39 -3.36 -9.79 6.41
CA ILE A 39 -4.31 -8.70 6.58
C ILE A 39 -5.48 -9.27 7.37
N THR A 40 -5.74 -8.72 8.55
CA THR A 40 -6.75 -9.20 9.49
C THR A 40 -7.75 -8.11 9.82
N PHE A 41 -8.93 -8.48 10.24
CA PHE A 41 -9.90 -7.56 10.78
C PHE A 41 -10.53 -8.13 12.05
N ASN A 42 -10.94 -7.22 12.93
CA ASN A 42 -11.64 -7.50 14.17
C ASN A 42 -12.86 -6.61 14.31
N VAL A 43 -13.99 -7.20 14.69
CA VAL A 43 -15.20 -6.47 15.04
C VAL A 43 -15.68 -6.92 16.41
N LYS A 44 -15.75 -6.00 17.35
CA LYS A 44 -16.33 -6.29 18.65
C LYS A 44 -17.82 -6.60 18.50
N ALA A 45 -18.21 -7.79 18.96
CA ALA A 45 -19.59 -8.24 18.91
C ALA A 45 -19.87 -9.13 20.14
N SER A 46 -21.14 -9.45 20.40
CA SER A 46 -21.48 -10.44 21.46
C SER A 46 -20.89 -11.83 21.19
N VAL A 47 -20.57 -12.10 19.92
CA VAL A 47 -19.71 -13.21 19.47
C VAL A 47 -18.64 -12.60 18.59
N ALA A 48 -17.37 -12.70 18.95
CA ALA A 48 -16.26 -12.09 18.22
C ALA A 48 -16.29 -12.45 16.73
N ILE A 49 -16.05 -11.45 15.88
CA ILE A 49 -15.95 -11.60 14.42
C ILE A 49 -14.54 -11.17 14.03
N ASP A 50 -13.65 -12.14 14.03
CA ASP A 50 -12.27 -12.00 13.59
C ASP A 50 -12.11 -12.72 12.28
N GLY A 51 -11.30 -12.20 11.37
CA GLY A 51 -11.03 -12.86 10.12
C GLY A 51 -9.76 -12.35 9.45
N THR A 52 -9.36 -13.10 8.45
CA THR A 52 -8.25 -12.79 7.54
C THR A 52 -8.77 -12.70 6.12
N PHE A 53 -7.92 -12.22 5.22
CA PHE A 53 -8.13 -12.36 3.78
C PHE A 53 -6.99 -13.21 3.21
N ASP A 54 -7.36 -14.29 2.52
CA ASP A 54 -6.41 -15.27 1.98
C ASP A 54 -5.79 -14.83 0.63
N LYS A 55 -6.41 -13.85 -0.04
CA LYS A 55 -5.96 -13.31 -1.33
C LYS A 55 -5.92 -11.80 -1.31
N TRP A 56 -4.75 -11.25 -1.49
CA TRP A 56 -4.49 -9.82 -1.57
C TRP A 56 -3.19 -9.53 -2.30
N ASP A 57 -3.03 -8.31 -2.79
CA ASP A 57 -1.79 -7.75 -3.30
C ASP A 57 -1.45 -6.46 -2.57
N ALA A 58 -0.17 -6.22 -2.34
CA ALA A 58 0.33 -4.95 -1.83
C ALA A 58 1.58 -4.54 -2.62
N ILE A 59 1.63 -3.28 -3.04
CA ILE A 59 2.73 -2.70 -3.78
C ILE A 59 3.14 -1.41 -3.09
N LEU A 60 4.45 -1.29 -2.81
CA LEU A 60 5.03 -0.09 -2.23
C LEU A 60 6.08 0.46 -3.19
N LYS A 61 5.80 1.61 -3.77
CA LYS A 61 6.66 2.32 -4.72
C LYS A 61 7.16 3.61 -4.10
N PHE A 62 8.33 4.07 -4.56
CA PHE A 62 8.93 5.32 -4.12
C PHE A 62 9.33 6.16 -5.33
N THR A 63 9.40 7.47 -5.16
CA THR A 63 9.97 8.40 -6.17
C THR A 63 11.38 8.84 -5.81
N SER A 64 11.85 8.52 -4.60
CA SER A 64 13.22 8.77 -4.12
C SER A 64 13.59 7.77 -3.03
N THR A 65 14.75 7.95 -2.40
CA THR A 65 15.17 7.17 -1.23
C THR A 65 14.52 7.63 0.09
N ASP A 66 13.78 8.74 0.08
CA ASP A 66 13.03 9.22 1.26
C ASP A 66 11.74 8.38 1.40
N PRO A 67 11.53 7.68 2.53
CA PRO A 67 10.34 6.86 2.75
C PRO A 67 9.02 7.64 2.70
N THR A 68 9.03 8.95 2.91
CA THR A 68 7.83 9.79 2.80
C THR A 68 7.33 9.97 1.37
N THR A 69 8.15 9.60 0.36
CA THR A 69 7.75 9.57 -1.05
C THR A 69 7.05 8.28 -1.46
N ALA A 70 6.74 7.42 -0.49
CA ALA A 70 6.08 6.15 -0.72
C ALA A 70 4.64 6.33 -1.23
N VAL A 71 4.27 5.48 -2.18
CA VAL A 71 2.88 5.21 -2.57
C VAL A 71 2.59 3.75 -2.27
N LEU A 72 1.63 3.52 -1.37
CA LEU A 72 1.17 2.20 -0.97
C LEU A 72 -0.17 1.91 -1.63
N ASP A 73 -0.20 0.84 -2.41
CA ASP A 73 -1.41 0.28 -3.00
C ASP A 73 -1.67 -1.10 -2.38
N ILE A 74 -2.84 -1.27 -1.76
CA ILE A 74 -3.31 -2.56 -1.26
C ILE A 74 -4.61 -2.90 -1.98
N LYS A 75 -4.72 -4.13 -2.46
CA LYS A 75 -5.89 -4.70 -3.11
C LYS A 75 -6.20 -6.05 -2.51
N VAL A 76 -7.37 -6.19 -1.92
CA VAL A 76 -7.84 -7.40 -1.23
C VAL A 76 -9.02 -7.97 -1.99
N ASP A 77 -9.02 -9.28 -2.24
CA ASP A 77 -10.17 -10.01 -2.77
C ASP A 77 -11.20 -10.22 -1.63
N ALA A 78 -12.33 -9.53 -1.70
CA ALA A 78 -13.36 -9.58 -0.67
C ALA A 78 -13.99 -10.99 -0.52
N ASP A 79 -13.95 -11.81 -1.59
CA ASP A 79 -14.43 -13.20 -1.56
C ASP A 79 -13.45 -14.16 -0.87
N SER A 80 -12.22 -13.69 -0.60
CA SER A 80 -11.21 -14.47 0.12
C SER A 80 -11.29 -14.37 1.65
N VAL A 81 -12.33 -13.72 2.19
CA VAL A 81 -12.53 -13.60 3.63
C VAL A 81 -12.62 -14.97 4.28
N ASN A 82 -11.92 -15.13 5.39
CA ASN A 82 -11.80 -16.37 6.15
C ASN A 82 -11.85 -16.07 7.66
N THR A 83 -12.95 -16.47 8.30
CA THR A 83 -13.17 -16.39 9.75
C THR A 83 -13.04 -17.75 10.44
N GLY A 84 -12.65 -18.80 9.70
CA GLY A 84 -12.71 -20.17 10.15
C GLY A 84 -14.13 -20.74 10.22
N SER A 85 -15.15 -20.02 9.71
CA SER A 85 -16.55 -20.46 9.72
C SER A 85 -17.22 -20.12 8.40
N GLY A 86 -17.50 -21.12 7.59
CA GLY A 86 -18.15 -20.93 6.28
C GLY A 86 -19.50 -20.21 6.34
N MET A 87 -20.22 -20.31 7.47
CA MET A 87 -21.46 -19.55 7.69
C MET A 87 -21.18 -18.04 7.86
N LYS A 88 -20.18 -17.68 8.65
CA LYS A 88 -19.77 -16.28 8.82
C LYS A 88 -19.20 -15.72 7.50
N ASP A 89 -18.35 -16.48 6.84
CA ASP A 89 -17.74 -16.10 5.56
C ASP A 89 -18.82 -15.85 4.50
N GLY A 90 -19.79 -16.75 4.36
CA GLY A 90 -20.91 -16.58 3.44
C GLY A 90 -21.75 -15.32 3.75
N LYS A 91 -21.93 -14.99 5.03
CA LYS A 91 -22.64 -13.78 5.44
C LYS A 91 -21.82 -12.51 5.12
N LEU A 92 -20.52 -12.51 5.40
CA LEU A 92 -19.64 -11.38 5.13
C LEU A 92 -19.49 -11.10 3.62
N LYS A 93 -19.45 -12.12 2.78
CA LYS A 93 -19.41 -11.99 1.30
C LYS A 93 -20.71 -11.42 0.73
N GLY A 94 -21.82 -11.54 1.47
CA GLY A 94 -23.14 -11.15 1.02
C GLY A 94 -23.35 -9.64 0.89
N LYS A 95 -24.46 -9.28 0.23
CA LYS A 95 -24.86 -7.89 -0.06
C LYS A 95 -25.02 -6.98 1.17
N ASP A 96 -25.24 -7.57 2.34
CA ASP A 96 -25.41 -6.84 3.60
C ASP A 96 -24.10 -6.35 4.19
N PHE A 97 -22.96 -6.96 3.76
CA PHE A 97 -21.60 -6.65 4.22
C PHE A 97 -20.69 -6.28 3.04
N PHE A 98 -19.83 -7.13 2.56
CA PHE A 98 -18.84 -6.77 1.52
C PHE A 98 -19.44 -6.65 0.12
N ASP A 99 -20.56 -7.31 -0.14
CA ASP A 99 -21.19 -7.41 -1.48
C ASP A 99 -20.18 -7.88 -2.56
N ALA A 100 -19.39 -8.91 -2.21
CA ALA A 100 -18.22 -9.34 -2.96
C ALA A 100 -18.52 -9.72 -4.43
N LYS A 101 -19.79 -10.05 -4.76
CA LYS A 101 -20.21 -10.33 -6.14
C LYS A 101 -20.28 -9.06 -6.99
N LYS A 102 -20.66 -7.93 -6.40
CA LYS A 102 -20.78 -6.65 -7.08
C LYS A 102 -19.47 -5.86 -6.99
N ASP A 103 -18.89 -5.81 -5.81
CA ASP A 103 -17.69 -5.05 -5.50
C ASP A 103 -16.60 -6.04 -5.01
N PRO A 104 -15.90 -6.73 -5.91
CA PRO A 104 -15.05 -7.88 -5.57
C PRO A 104 -13.77 -7.48 -4.82
N TYR A 105 -13.41 -6.20 -4.81
CA TYR A 105 -12.16 -5.74 -4.21
C TYR A 105 -12.37 -4.70 -3.13
N ILE A 106 -11.62 -4.88 -2.03
CA ILE A 106 -11.39 -3.86 -1.02
C ILE A 106 -10.02 -3.26 -1.34
N THR A 107 -9.90 -1.93 -1.38
CA THR A 107 -8.64 -1.28 -1.77
C THR A 107 -8.26 -0.16 -0.82
N PHE A 108 -6.95 0.05 -0.69
CA PHE A 108 -6.38 1.23 -0.06
C PHE A 108 -5.31 1.80 -0.98
N HIS A 109 -5.42 3.09 -1.31
CA HIS A 109 -4.44 3.84 -2.08
C HIS A 109 -3.96 5.01 -1.25
N SER A 110 -2.65 5.11 -1.02
CA SER A 110 -2.09 6.20 -0.23
C SER A 110 -1.90 7.47 -1.06
N ASP A 111 -2.32 8.59 -0.49
CA ASP A 111 -2.16 9.93 -1.07
C ASP A 111 -0.97 10.67 -0.44
N LYS A 112 -0.67 10.35 0.84
CA LYS A 112 0.38 11.03 1.60
C LYS A 112 0.96 10.13 2.69
N VAL A 113 2.28 10.16 2.82
CA VAL A 113 3.01 9.49 3.90
C VAL A 113 3.71 10.54 4.76
N VAL A 114 3.49 10.49 6.07
CA VAL A 114 4.10 11.37 7.07
C VAL A 114 4.90 10.52 8.05
N GLN A 115 6.20 10.78 8.18
CA GLN A 115 6.99 10.15 9.22
C GLN A 115 6.70 10.80 10.57
N THR A 116 6.20 10.04 11.54
CA THR A 116 5.80 10.49 12.88
C THR A 116 6.80 10.10 13.96
N GLY A 117 7.73 9.20 13.64
CA GLY A 117 8.83 8.76 14.51
C GLY A 117 9.95 8.08 13.72
N PRO A 118 10.97 7.54 14.37
CA PRO A 118 12.11 6.91 13.69
C PRO A 118 11.70 5.75 12.79
N ASP A 119 10.67 5.01 13.17
CA ASP A 119 10.16 3.82 12.50
C ASP A 119 8.63 3.86 12.28
N THR A 120 7.97 4.97 12.61
CA THR A 120 6.52 5.12 12.56
C THR A 120 6.09 6.12 11.49
N PHE A 121 4.97 5.81 10.82
CA PHE A 121 4.44 6.59 9.71
C PHE A 121 2.92 6.62 9.75
N ASP A 122 2.34 7.80 9.47
CA ASP A 122 0.93 7.95 9.15
C ASP A 122 0.77 7.94 7.63
N VAL A 123 0.09 6.94 7.12
CA VAL A 123 -0.21 6.78 5.70
C VAL A 123 -1.66 7.17 5.47
N GLN A 124 -1.86 8.40 5.01
CA GLN A 124 -3.17 8.94 4.65
C GLN A 124 -3.52 8.50 3.24
N GLY A 125 -4.77 8.09 3.03
CA GLY A 125 -5.17 7.57 1.72
C GLY A 125 -6.67 7.36 1.60
N THR A 126 -7.05 6.81 0.47
CA THR A 126 -8.44 6.48 0.13
C THR A 126 -8.66 4.99 0.34
N PHE A 127 -9.51 4.66 1.31
CA PHE A 127 -9.99 3.30 1.55
C PHE A 127 -11.34 3.09 0.86
N THR A 128 -11.45 1.99 0.12
CA THR A 128 -12.67 1.67 -0.63
C THR A 128 -13.14 0.26 -0.27
N ILE A 129 -14.40 0.14 0.14
CA ILE A 129 -15.10 -1.11 0.38
C ILE A 129 -16.55 -0.99 -0.08
N ARG A 130 -17.09 -2.01 -0.75
CA ARG A 130 -18.44 -1.99 -1.35
C ARG A 130 -18.66 -0.85 -2.35
N GLY A 131 -17.64 -0.43 -3.08
CA GLY A 131 -17.72 0.71 -3.99
C GLY A 131 -17.82 2.09 -3.30
N VAL A 132 -17.77 2.15 -1.96
CA VAL A 132 -17.75 3.41 -1.19
C VAL A 132 -16.31 3.74 -0.83
N SER A 133 -15.86 4.94 -1.20
CA SER A 133 -14.50 5.43 -0.94
C SER A 133 -14.53 6.52 0.12
N LYS A 134 -13.63 6.45 1.11
CA LYS A 134 -13.45 7.47 2.14
C LYS A 134 -11.97 7.67 2.47
N PRO A 135 -11.59 8.87 2.95
CA PRO A 135 -10.24 9.11 3.46
C PRO A 135 -10.07 8.40 4.80
N GLU A 136 -8.99 7.62 4.91
CA GLU A 136 -8.61 6.90 6.12
C GLU A 136 -7.10 7.05 6.34
N THR A 137 -6.64 6.77 7.57
CA THR A 137 -5.23 6.77 7.92
C THR A 137 -4.82 5.40 8.45
N LEU A 138 -3.82 4.81 7.79
CA LEU A 138 -3.16 3.59 8.22
C LEU A 138 -1.89 3.98 8.98
N VAL A 139 -1.83 3.70 10.27
CA VAL A 139 -0.65 3.95 11.10
C VAL A 139 0.30 2.76 10.97
N LEU A 140 1.52 3.01 10.52
CA LEU A 140 2.51 1.96 10.25
C LEU A 140 3.73 2.05 11.18
N THR A 141 4.27 0.89 11.51
CA THR A 141 5.62 0.72 12.08
C THR A 141 6.44 -0.15 11.15
N VAL A 142 7.65 0.29 10.84
CA VAL A 142 8.57 -0.38 9.91
C VAL A 142 9.76 -0.93 10.66
N SER A 143 10.11 -2.19 10.45
CA SER A 143 11.31 -2.82 11.02
C SER A 143 12.26 -3.29 9.92
N GLY A 144 13.50 -3.67 10.30
CA GLY A 144 14.51 -4.17 9.37
C GLY A 144 15.12 -3.09 8.47
N GLN A 145 15.08 -1.84 8.89
CA GLN A 145 15.65 -0.72 8.15
C GLN A 145 17.13 -0.96 7.80
N GLY A 146 17.49 -0.69 6.54
CA GLY A 146 18.87 -0.84 6.05
C GLY A 146 19.29 -2.27 5.69
N THR A 147 18.51 -3.30 6.01
CA THR A 147 18.88 -4.71 5.73
C THR A 147 18.41 -5.22 4.37
N GLY A 148 17.56 -4.46 3.69
CA GLY A 148 16.93 -4.87 2.42
C GLY A 148 15.70 -5.78 2.59
N SER A 149 15.38 -6.17 3.83
CA SER A 149 14.17 -6.92 4.20
C SER A 149 13.62 -6.36 5.51
N GLY A 150 12.30 -6.44 5.72
CA GLY A 150 11.70 -5.97 6.94
C GLY A 150 10.21 -6.25 7.01
N ALA A 151 9.63 -5.94 8.16
CA ALA A 151 8.20 -6.03 8.36
C ALA A 151 7.57 -4.63 8.42
N ILE A 152 6.38 -4.51 7.85
CA ILE A 152 5.49 -3.37 8.01
C ILE A 152 4.30 -3.86 8.81
N LYS A 153 4.14 -3.36 10.02
CA LYS A 153 2.95 -3.60 10.84
C LYS A 153 2.13 -2.33 10.90
N GLY A 154 0.84 -2.47 10.73
CA GLY A 154 -0.02 -1.30 10.73
C GLY A 154 -1.42 -1.60 11.19
N SER A 155 -2.12 -0.53 11.59
CA SER A 155 -3.51 -0.61 11.98
C SER A 155 -4.29 0.59 11.51
N MET A 156 -5.55 0.36 11.18
CA MET A 156 -6.55 1.40 10.94
C MET A 156 -7.88 0.97 11.53
N ALA A 157 -8.80 1.91 11.69
CA ALA A 157 -10.14 1.59 12.10
C ALA A 157 -11.15 2.50 11.41
N PHE A 158 -12.29 1.92 11.03
CA PHE A 158 -13.37 2.65 10.36
C PHE A 158 -14.74 2.25 10.93
N ASP A 159 -15.75 3.06 10.67
CA ASP A 159 -17.14 2.71 10.95
C ASP A 159 -17.75 1.98 9.74
N ARG A 160 -18.18 0.74 9.92
CA ARG A 160 -18.78 -0.08 8.86
C ARG A 160 -20.02 0.54 8.24
N LYS A 161 -20.77 1.34 9.01
CA LYS A 161 -21.99 2.01 8.52
C LYS A 161 -21.67 3.09 7.51
N ASP A 162 -20.51 3.72 7.64
CA ASP A 162 -20.02 4.71 6.70
C ASP A 162 -19.82 4.16 5.28
N TYR A 163 -19.67 2.84 5.18
CA TYR A 163 -19.53 2.09 3.93
C TYR A 163 -20.81 1.32 3.56
N GLY A 164 -21.94 1.68 4.18
CA GLY A 164 -23.24 1.10 3.88
C GLY A 164 -23.49 -0.31 4.44
N MET A 165 -22.61 -0.79 5.35
CA MET A 165 -22.80 -2.07 6.05
C MET A 165 -23.72 -1.89 7.26
N ASN A 166 -24.97 -1.52 7.01
CA ASN A 166 -25.97 -1.16 8.04
C ASN A 166 -26.70 -2.36 8.65
N SER A 167 -26.60 -3.53 8.01
CA SER A 167 -27.28 -4.74 8.45
C SER A 167 -26.66 -5.29 9.74
N GLY A 168 -27.53 -5.95 10.54
CA GLY A 168 -27.16 -6.73 11.70
C GLY A 168 -27.21 -8.23 11.43
N ILE A 169 -26.80 -9.00 12.42
CA ILE A 169 -27.06 -10.43 12.50
C ILE A 169 -28.10 -10.64 13.60
N PRO A 170 -29.22 -11.35 13.38
CA PRO A 170 -30.23 -11.57 14.41
C PRO A 170 -29.59 -12.09 15.69
N PHE A 171 -29.98 -11.53 16.84
CA PHE A 171 -29.49 -11.87 18.17
C PHE A 171 -28.01 -11.57 18.46
N ILE A 172 -27.27 -11.01 17.49
CA ILE A 172 -25.86 -10.64 17.68
C ILE A 172 -25.73 -9.10 17.63
N ARG A 173 -25.22 -8.51 18.70
CA ARG A 173 -24.84 -7.10 18.70
C ARG A 173 -23.46 -6.98 18.04
N ILE A 174 -23.38 -6.26 16.94
CA ILE A 174 -22.14 -6.00 16.19
C ILE A 174 -21.77 -4.54 16.38
N ALA A 175 -20.54 -4.26 16.82
CA ALA A 175 -20.03 -2.89 16.87
C ALA A 175 -19.95 -2.28 15.46
N ASP A 176 -20.06 -0.98 15.38
CA ASP A 176 -19.93 -0.27 14.11
C ASP A 176 -18.45 -0.08 13.72
N ARG A 177 -17.57 0.03 14.73
CA ARG A 177 -16.12 0.12 14.56
C ARG A 177 -15.53 -1.23 14.15
N VAL A 178 -14.83 -1.23 13.04
CA VAL A 178 -14.00 -2.33 12.52
C VAL A 178 -12.54 -1.92 12.68
N GLU A 179 -11.73 -2.79 13.26
CA GLU A 179 -10.28 -2.63 13.34
C GLU A 179 -9.65 -3.52 12.28
N VAL A 180 -8.68 -2.99 11.55
CA VAL A 180 -7.92 -3.70 10.51
C VAL A 180 -6.46 -3.63 10.86
N ASP A 181 -5.79 -4.77 10.88
CA ASP A 181 -4.37 -4.89 11.10
C ASP A 181 -3.69 -5.49 9.87
N VAL A 182 -2.53 -4.97 9.54
CA VAL A 182 -1.64 -5.49 8.50
C VAL A 182 -0.32 -5.90 9.13
N ASP A 183 0.19 -7.06 8.77
CA ASP A 183 1.54 -7.55 9.10
C ASP A 183 2.15 -8.09 7.80
N LEU A 184 2.95 -7.26 7.14
CA LEU A 184 3.48 -7.54 5.81
C LEU A 184 4.99 -7.69 5.88
N GLN A 185 5.51 -8.83 5.40
CA GLN A 185 6.93 -9.07 5.25
C GLN A 185 7.38 -8.58 3.88
N GLY A 186 8.25 -7.59 3.86
CA GLY A 186 8.73 -6.94 2.64
C GLY A 186 10.20 -7.22 2.35
N LYS A 187 10.52 -7.28 1.06
CA LYS A 187 11.89 -7.36 0.56
C LYS A 187 12.09 -6.33 -0.54
N ARG A 188 13.18 -5.57 -0.46
CA ARG A 188 13.61 -4.70 -1.54
C ARG A 188 14.14 -5.54 -2.69
N VAL A 189 13.49 -5.44 -3.86
CA VAL A 189 13.83 -6.23 -5.04
C VAL A 189 14.66 -5.44 -6.05
N SER A 190 14.60 -4.10 -6.01
CA SER A 190 15.45 -3.22 -6.82
C SER A 190 15.63 -1.85 -6.17
N GLY A 191 16.54 -1.05 -6.73
CA GLY A 191 16.84 0.31 -6.34
C GLY A 191 17.71 0.43 -5.10
N PRO A 192 18.14 1.67 -4.75
CA PRO A 192 18.99 1.96 -3.61
C PRO A 192 18.25 1.73 -2.27
N PRO A 193 18.98 1.63 -1.14
CA PRO A 193 18.34 1.56 0.18
C PRO A 193 17.59 2.85 0.52
N LEU A 194 16.50 2.70 1.28
CA LEU A 194 15.77 3.82 1.86
C LEU A 194 16.60 4.52 2.95
N VAL A 195 16.46 5.84 3.04
CA VAL A 195 17.13 6.69 4.03
C VAL A 195 16.08 7.21 5.02
N PHE A 196 16.07 6.66 6.21
CA PHE A 196 15.15 7.06 7.29
C PHE A 196 15.72 8.26 8.06
N LYS A 197 14.86 9.22 8.41
CA LYS A 197 15.23 10.32 9.32
C LYS A 197 15.30 9.77 10.75
N LYS A 198 16.35 10.13 11.46
CA LYS A 198 16.55 9.78 12.88
C LYS A 198 15.72 10.68 13.77
#